data_2c166d98798b09d486af3a41b24d43c2
#
_entry.id   2c166d98798b09d486af3a41b24d43c2
#
_cell.length_a   1.000
_cell.length_b   1.000
_cell.length_c   1.000
_cell.angle_alpha   90.00
_cell.angle_beta   90.00
_cell.angle_gamma   90.00
#
_symmetry.space_group_name_H-M   'P 1'
#
loop_
_entity.id
_entity.type
_entity.pdbx_description
1 polymer ?
#
loop_
_entity_poly.entity_id
_entity_poly.type
_entity_poly.pdbx_seq_one_letter_code
_entity_poly.pdbx_strand_id
1 'polypeptide(L)'
;ESRAYIIQAWAEAMEIYQSGDYAMTFSLAMEDHVKLLQREFMPEDTQTGMIQAFLDAYEEDYVCSTIIYQQVFHQEGIVPKWQSKEIGDLMDNEIIGWTKHGNHRFGGAIGTQRSWKRIQPKKDEEGFLKVDEKMEIPFD
;
A
#
# COMPACT_ATOMS: atom_id res chain seq x y z
N GLU A 1 16.84 10.81 40.99
CA GLU A 1 16.40 11.81 39.97
C GLU A 1 15.25 11.25 39.11
N SER A 2 15.32 10.04 38.56
CA SER A 2 14.28 9.48 37.65
C SER A 2 12.89 9.33 38.33
N ARG A 3 12.81 9.01 39.61
CA ARG A 3 11.55 8.81 40.32
C ARG A 3 10.78 10.12 40.52
N ALA A 4 11.47 11.21 40.82
CA ALA A 4 10.84 12.54 40.94
C ALA A 4 10.26 13.01 39.60
N TYR A 5 11.00 12.80 38.54
CA TYR A 5 10.56 13.13 37.17
C TYR A 5 9.30 12.32 36.74
N ILE A 6 9.28 11.02 37.06
CA ILE A 6 8.11 10.17 36.74
C ILE A 6 6.87 10.65 37.51
N ILE A 7 7.01 10.99 38.79
CA ILE A 7 5.91 11.49 39.62
C ILE A 7 5.37 12.81 39.08
N GLN A 8 6.26 13.71 38.67
CA GLN A 8 5.87 14.97 38.07
C GLN A 8 5.14 14.77 36.72
N ALA A 9 5.66 13.92 35.85
CA ALA A 9 5.02 13.62 34.57
C ALA A 9 3.61 13.01 34.75
N TRP A 10 3.43 12.14 35.76
CA TRP A 10 2.11 11.62 36.11
C TRP A 10 1.17 12.68 36.66
N ALA A 11 1.66 13.61 37.50
CA ALA A 11 0.85 14.68 38.03
C ALA A 11 0.34 15.62 36.91
N GLU A 12 1.22 15.98 35.98
CA GLU A 12 0.87 16.78 34.80
C GLU A 12 -0.14 16.06 33.89
N ALA A 13 0.07 14.76 33.64
CA ALA A 13 -0.87 13.97 32.85
C ALA A 13 -2.26 13.87 33.51
N MET A 14 -2.32 13.74 34.84
CA MET A 14 -3.56 13.73 35.58
C MET A 14 -4.28 15.07 35.57
N GLU A 15 -3.54 16.18 35.65
CA GLU A 15 -4.12 17.53 35.54
C GLU A 15 -4.75 17.75 34.17
N ILE A 16 -4.05 17.38 33.08
CA ILE A 16 -4.57 17.44 31.72
C ILE A 16 -5.82 16.53 31.58
N TYR A 17 -5.78 15.32 32.13
CA TYR A 17 -6.91 14.41 32.10
C TYR A 17 -8.15 14.97 32.82
N GLN A 18 -7.96 15.56 34.00
CA GLN A 18 -9.05 16.15 34.81
C GLN A 18 -9.60 17.43 34.20
N SER A 19 -8.80 18.21 33.48
CA SER A 19 -9.26 19.41 32.78
C SER A 19 -10.28 19.12 31.70
N GLY A 20 -10.25 17.91 31.11
CA GLY A 20 -11.09 17.54 29.98
C GLY A 20 -10.75 18.25 28.67
N ASP A 21 -9.70 19.05 28.66
CA ASP A 21 -9.30 19.91 27.53
C ASP A 21 -8.22 19.25 26.68
N TYR A 22 -8.37 17.94 26.48
CA TYR A 22 -7.46 17.15 25.63
C TYR A 22 -8.23 16.45 24.51
N ALA A 23 -7.66 16.49 23.32
CA ALA A 23 -8.15 15.72 22.20
C ALA A 23 -7.38 14.40 22.08
N MET A 24 -8.10 13.27 22.14
CA MET A 24 -7.52 11.95 21.91
C MET A 24 -7.39 11.61 20.41
N THR A 25 -7.83 12.52 19.56
CA THR A 25 -7.75 12.39 18.10
C THR A 25 -6.77 13.38 17.55
N PHE A 26 -5.96 12.93 16.60
CA PHE A 26 -5.08 13.80 15.84
C PHE A 26 -5.90 14.70 14.91
N SER A 27 -5.38 15.89 14.61
CA SER A 27 -5.90 16.66 13.47
C SER A 27 -5.63 15.90 12.17
N LEU A 28 -6.43 16.11 11.12
CA LEU A 28 -6.26 15.46 9.82
C LEU A 28 -4.82 15.59 9.28
N ALA A 29 -4.22 16.77 9.40
CA ALA A 29 -2.84 16.99 8.98
C ALA A 29 -1.83 16.15 9.78
N MET A 30 -2.10 15.93 11.07
CA MET A 30 -1.25 15.12 11.93
C MET A 30 -1.44 13.62 11.68
N GLU A 31 -2.67 13.20 11.39
CA GLU A 31 -2.95 11.81 10.95
C GLU A 31 -2.21 11.46 9.66
N ASP A 32 -2.21 12.35 8.69
CA ASP A 32 -1.49 12.14 7.42
C ASP A 32 0.02 12.07 7.65
N HIS A 33 0.56 12.92 8.53
CA HIS A 33 1.98 12.89 8.89
C HIS A 33 2.36 11.61 9.64
N VAL A 34 1.53 11.16 10.58
CA VAL A 34 1.73 9.90 11.31
C VAL A 34 1.68 8.70 10.36
N LYS A 35 0.74 8.67 9.41
CA LYS A 35 0.67 7.61 8.39
C LYS A 35 1.93 7.57 7.51
N LEU A 36 2.48 8.74 7.17
CA LEU A 36 3.71 8.84 6.39
C LEU A 36 4.91 8.28 7.18
N LEU A 37 5.04 8.66 8.45
CA LEU A 37 6.07 8.13 9.33
C LEU A 37 5.90 6.62 9.56
N GLN A 38 4.67 6.13 9.75
CA GLN A 38 4.41 4.70 9.90
C GLN A 38 4.86 3.91 8.69
N ARG A 39 4.64 4.41 7.47
CA ARG A 39 5.13 3.77 6.23
C ARG A 39 6.65 3.70 6.17
N GLU A 40 7.35 4.73 6.63
CA GLU A 40 8.81 4.78 6.66
C GLU A 40 9.41 3.77 7.66
N PHE A 41 8.70 3.50 8.77
CA PHE A 41 9.15 2.58 9.82
C PHE A 41 8.54 1.17 9.71
N MET A 42 7.58 0.94 8.81
CA MET A 42 7.12 -0.41 8.54
C MET A 42 8.25 -1.19 7.83
N PRO A 43 8.65 -2.36 8.33
CA PRO A 43 9.51 -3.24 7.56
C PRO A 43 8.79 -3.53 6.24
N GLU A 44 9.50 -3.35 5.12
CA GLU A 44 8.99 -3.78 3.82
C GLU A 44 8.54 -5.23 3.97
N ASP A 45 7.26 -5.48 3.77
CA ASP A 45 6.79 -6.86 3.72
C ASP A 45 7.51 -7.54 2.55
N THR A 46 8.27 -8.57 2.87
CA THR A 46 9.03 -9.33 1.86
C THR A 46 8.12 -9.80 0.72
N GLN A 47 6.86 -10.09 1.03
CA GLN A 47 5.87 -10.49 0.04
C GLN A 47 5.51 -9.34 -0.92
N THR A 48 5.30 -8.13 -0.41
CA THR A 48 5.05 -6.94 -1.22
C THR A 48 6.21 -6.68 -2.17
N GLY A 49 7.44 -6.73 -1.66
CA GLY A 49 8.65 -6.56 -2.48
C GLY A 49 8.78 -7.61 -3.59
N MET A 50 8.51 -8.88 -3.28
CA MET A 50 8.52 -9.97 -4.26
C MET A 50 7.44 -9.79 -5.34
N ILE A 51 6.22 -9.44 -4.94
CA ILE A 51 5.11 -9.19 -5.87
C ILE A 51 5.43 -7.97 -6.76
N GLN A 52 5.91 -6.86 -6.19
CA GLN A 52 6.27 -5.67 -6.96
C GLN A 52 7.36 -5.96 -7.99
N ALA A 53 8.45 -6.63 -7.59
CA ALA A 53 9.53 -7.01 -8.49
C ALA A 53 9.06 -7.93 -9.64
N PHE A 54 8.17 -8.86 -9.34
CA PHE A 54 7.56 -9.70 -10.37
C PHE A 54 6.72 -8.87 -11.34
N LEU A 55 5.87 -7.98 -10.83
CA LEU A 55 4.97 -7.17 -11.64
C LEU A 55 5.71 -6.12 -12.51
N ASP A 56 6.86 -5.63 -12.06
CA ASP A 56 7.71 -4.72 -12.82
C ASP A 56 8.30 -5.41 -14.05
N ALA A 57 8.62 -6.70 -13.93
CA ALA A 57 9.11 -7.55 -15.03
C ALA A 57 7.99 -8.21 -15.86
N TYR A 58 6.73 -8.14 -15.39
CA TYR A 58 5.60 -8.80 -16.03
C TYR A 58 5.14 -8.05 -17.27
N GLU A 59 5.07 -8.72 -18.41
CA GLU A 59 4.79 -8.09 -19.72
C GLU A 59 3.30 -7.87 -20.01
N GLU A 60 2.43 -8.67 -19.36
CA GLU A 60 0.98 -8.60 -19.64
C GLU A 60 0.30 -7.44 -18.89
N ASP A 61 -0.80 -6.97 -19.45
CA ASP A 61 -1.58 -5.85 -18.88
C ASP A 61 -2.51 -6.26 -17.73
N TYR A 62 -2.76 -7.55 -17.56
CA TYR A 62 -3.69 -8.07 -16.57
C TYR A 62 -3.04 -9.17 -15.72
N VAL A 63 -3.27 -9.14 -14.42
CA VAL A 63 -2.79 -10.13 -13.48
C VAL A 63 -3.92 -10.56 -12.54
N CYS A 64 -3.87 -11.79 -12.01
CA CYS A 64 -4.79 -12.28 -10.97
C CYS A 64 -4.02 -12.95 -9.83
N SER A 65 -4.72 -13.19 -8.72
CA SER A 65 -4.13 -13.84 -7.54
C SER A 65 -3.50 -15.19 -7.86
N THR A 66 -4.06 -15.95 -8.80
CA THR A 66 -3.53 -17.27 -9.19
C THR A 66 -2.18 -17.15 -9.87
N ILE A 67 -1.99 -16.17 -10.75
CA ILE A 67 -0.71 -15.94 -11.43
C ILE A 67 0.35 -15.54 -10.40
N ILE A 68 0.03 -14.63 -9.48
CA ILE A 68 0.94 -14.22 -8.41
C ILE A 68 1.30 -15.41 -7.53
N TYR A 69 0.32 -16.20 -7.13
CA TYR A 69 0.51 -17.38 -6.31
C TYR A 69 1.46 -18.40 -6.95
N GLN A 70 1.29 -18.66 -8.24
CA GLN A 70 2.10 -19.63 -8.98
C GLN A 70 3.49 -19.09 -9.33
N GLN A 71 3.60 -17.84 -9.75
CA GLN A 71 4.84 -17.27 -10.27
C GLN A 71 5.74 -16.67 -9.17
N VAL A 72 5.15 -16.02 -8.17
CA VAL A 72 5.90 -15.38 -7.10
C VAL A 72 6.18 -16.34 -5.96
N PHE A 73 5.16 -17.09 -5.53
CA PHE A 73 5.30 -18.01 -4.39
C PHE A 73 5.63 -19.44 -4.80
N HIS A 74 5.77 -19.71 -6.11
CA HIS A 74 6.13 -21.02 -6.66
C HIS A 74 5.23 -22.17 -6.13
N GLN A 75 3.95 -21.88 -5.93
CA GLN A 75 2.97 -22.82 -5.43
C GLN A 75 2.11 -23.36 -6.58
N GLU A 76 1.80 -24.64 -6.56
CA GLU A 76 0.93 -25.28 -7.54
C GLU A 76 -0.49 -25.44 -7.01
N GLY A 77 -1.47 -25.44 -7.91
CA GLY A 77 -2.85 -25.74 -7.58
C GLY A 77 -3.74 -24.53 -7.37
N ILE A 78 -4.80 -24.72 -6.57
CA ILE A 78 -5.82 -23.70 -6.31
C ILE A 78 -5.38 -22.81 -5.15
N VAL A 79 -5.44 -21.50 -5.36
CA VAL A 79 -5.11 -20.51 -4.31
C VAL A 79 -6.09 -20.65 -3.13
N PRO A 80 -5.60 -20.87 -1.90
CA PRO A 80 -6.44 -20.85 -0.71
C PRO A 80 -7.13 -19.49 -0.53
N LYS A 81 -8.36 -19.48 -0.01
CA LYS A 81 -9.14 -18.24 0.15
C LYS A 81 -8.43 -17.18 0.98
N TRP A 82 -7.74 -17.59 2.05
CA TRP A 82 -7.01 -16.65 2.92
C TRP A 82 -5.85 -15.99 2.17
N GLN A 83 -5.12 -16.75 1.37
CA GLN A 83 -3.98 -16.26 0.59
C GLN A 83 -4.43 -15.40 -0.59
N SER A 84 -5.55 -15.78 -1.24
CA SER A 84 -6.15 -14.93 -2.28
C SER A 84 -6.62 -13.58 -1.72
N LYS A 85 -7.09 -13.55 -0.46
CA LYS A 85 -7.45 -12.30 0.22
C LYS A 85 -6.21 -11.47 0.55
N GLU A 86 -5.18 -12.10 1.10
CA GLU A 86 -3.90 -11.44 1.44
C GLU A 86 -3.25 -10.82 0.19
N ILE A 87 -3.12 -11.57 -0.90
CA ILE A 87 -2.65 -11.05 -2.19
C ILE A 87 -3.53 -9.89 -2.66
N GLY A 88 -4.85 -10.00 -2.50
CA GLY A 88 -5.78 -8.94 -2.87
C GLY A 88 -5.58 -7.67 -2.07
N ASP A 89 -5.39 -7.79 -0.77
CA ASP A 89 -5.16 -6.65 0.13
C ASP A 89 -3.81 -5.97 -0.19
N LEU A 90 -2.75 -6.73 -0.48
CA LEU A 90 -1.46 -6.19 -0.93
C LEU A 90 -1.57 -5.46 -2.28
N MET A 91 -2.23 -6.07 -3.26
CA MET A 91 -2.43 -5.48 -4.59
C MET A 91 -3.28 -4.20 -4.56
N ASP A 92 -4.25 -4.11 -3.66
CA ASP A 92 -5.17 -2.97 -3.57
C ASP A 92 -4.56 -1.80 -2.76
N ASN A 93 -3.63 -2.05 -1.83
CA ASN A 93 -3.14 -1.05 -0.89
C ASN A 93 -1.66 -0.69 -1.04
N GLU A 94 -0.82 -1.62 -1.48
CA GLU A 94 0.63 -1.47 -1.41
C GLU A 94 1.33 -1.49 -2.76
N ILE A 95 0.78 -2.22 -3.73
CA ILE A 95 1.39 -2.35 -5.05
C ILE A 95 1.15 -1.11 -5.90
N ILE A 96 2.22 -0.58 -6.48
CA ILE A 96 2.20 0.60 -7.33
C ILE A 96 2.12 0.21 -8.80
N GLY A 97 1.40 1.00 -9.60
CA GLY A 97 1.31 0.82 -11.05
C GLY A 97 0.20 -0.13 -11.51
N TRP A 98 -0.62 -0.63 -10.58
CA TRP A 98 -1.75 -1.51 -10.88
C TRP A 98 -3.03 -1.01 -10.24
N THR A 99 -4.16 -1.26 -10.90
CA THR A 99 -5.49 -0.88 -10.40
C THR A 99 -6.47 -2.03 -10.54
N LYS A 100 -7.40 -2.09 -9.63
CA LYS A 100 -8.49 -3.09 -9.65
C LYS A 100 -9.30 -2.97 -10.93
N HIS A 101 -9.47 -4.08 -11.65
CA HIS A 101 -10.17 -4.08 -12.93
C HIS A 101 -11.53 -4.79 -12.87
N GLY A 102 -11.69 -5.82 -12.08
CA GLY A 102 -12.88 -6.68 -12.11
C GLY A 102 -12.55 -8.06 -12.70
N ASN A 103 -13.51 -8.67 -13.40
CA ASN A 103 -13.31 -10.01 -13.96
C ASN A 103 -12.62 -9.94 -15.32
N HIS A 104 -11.55 -10.71 -15.47
CA HIS A 104 -10.83 -10.90 -16.73
C HIS A 104 -10.68 -12.40 -17.03
N ARG A 105 -10.73 -12.76 -18.31
CA ARG A 105 -10.55 -14.15 -18.75
C ARG A 105 -9.08 -14.39 -19.07
N PHE A 106 -8.44 -15.17 -18.24
CA PHE A 106 -7.07 -15.65 -18.47
C PHE A 106 -7.09 -16.94 -19.29
N GLY A 107 -6.03 -17.19 -20.03
CA GLY A 107 -5.92 -18.41 -20.84
C GLY A 107 -5.70 -19.67 -19.99
N GLY A 108 -5.88 -20.83 -20.61
CA GLY A 108 -5.59 -22.12 -19.99
C GLY A 108 -6.50 -22.49 -18.81
N ALA A 109 -5.90 -23.10 -17.78
CA ALA A 109 -6.60 -23.61 -16.60
C ALA A 109 -7.03 -22.50 -15.61
N ILE A 110 -6.58 -21.26 -15.77
CA ILE A 110 -6.85 -20.16 -14.84
C ILE A 110 -8.30 -19.68 -14.97
N GLY A 111 -8.82 -19.60 -16.20
CA GLY A 111 -10.21 -19.23 -16.45
C GLY A 111 -10.50 -17.73 -16.18
N THR A 112 -11.76 -17.45 -15.77
CA THR A 112 -12.19 -16.07 -15.47
C THR A 112 -12.03 -15.78 -13.97
N GLN A 113 -11.23 -14.78 -13.64
CA GLN A 113 -10.95 -14.39 -12.26
C GLN A 113 -10.96 -12.87 -12.10
N ARG A 114 -11.06 -12.40 -10.85
CA ARG A 114 -10.79 -11.00 -10.50
C ARG A 114 -9.36 -10.66 -10.88
N SER A 115 -9.18 -9.49 -11.47
CA SER A 115 -7.91 -9.06 -12.00
C SER A 115 -7.56 -7.63 -11.60
N TRP A 116 -6.27 -7.34 -11.69
CA TRP A 116 -5.73 -6.00 -11.69
C TRP A 116 -5.18 -5.68 -13.07
N LYS A 117 -5.30 -4.43 -13.46
CA LYS A 117 -4.83 -3.92 -14.75
C LYS A 117 -3.66 -2.96 -14.51
N ARG A 118 -2.64 -3.03 -15.36
CA ARG A 118 -1.52 -2.08 -15.36
C ARG A 118 -2.02 -0.67 -15.66
N ILE A 119 -1.64 0.30 -14.85
CA ILE A 119 -1.87 1.71 -15.08
C ILE A 119 -0.86 2.15 -16.14
N GLN A 120 -1.32 2.34 -17.38
CA GLN A 120 -0.47 2.91 -18.41
C GLN A 120 -0.39 4.41 -18.17
N PRO A 121 0.82 5.03 -18.20
CA PRO A 121 0.92 6.47 -18.15
C PRO A 121 0.17 7.05 -19.35
N LYS A 122 -0.65 8.07 -19.11
CA LYS A 122 -1.33 8.79 -20.19
C LYS A 122 -0.26 9.43 -21.08
N LYS A 123 -0.21 9.01 -22.34
CA LYS A 123 0.59 9.67 -23.36
C LYS A 123 -0.26 10.79 -23.98
N ASP A 124 0.38 11.90 -24.32
CA ASP A 124 -0.26 12.90 -25.19
C ASP A 124 -0.41 12.38 -26.63
N GLU A 125 -1.11 13.14 -27.47
CA GLU A 125 -1.33 12.76 -28.86
C GLU A 125 -0.03 12.67 -29.69
N GLU A 126 1.07 13.25 -29.18
CA GLU A 126 2.42 13.18 -29.77
C GLU A 126 3.27 12.04 -29.20
N GLY A 127 2.75 11.26 -28.24
CA GLY A 127 3.43 10.10 -27.66
C GLY A 127 4.35 10.43 -26.48
N PHE A 128 4.35 11.66 -25.98
CA PHE A 128 5.11 12.07 -24.82
C PHE A 128 4.34 11.77 -23.51
N LEU A 129 5.07 11.49 -22.45
CA LEU A 129 4.50 11.32 -21.11
C LEU A 129 4.05 12.69 -20.58
N LYS A 130 2.77 12.82 -20.21
CA LYS A 130 2.31 14.02 -19.52
C LYS A 130 2.88 14.01 -18.11
N VAL A 131 3.75 14.96 -17.84
CA VAL A 131 4.18 15.30 -16.48
C VAL A 131 3.09 16.19 -15.90
N ASP A 132 2.46 15.81 -14.82
CA ASP A 132 1.49 16.65 -14.12
C ASP A 132 2.20 17.95 -13.69
N GLU A 133 1.69 19.09 -14.18
CA GLU A 133 2.21 20.46 -13.90
C GLU A 133 2.20 20.86 -12.43
N LYS A 134 1.84 19.96 -11.52
CA LYS A 134 1.82 20.20 -10.07
C LYS A 134 3.05 19.69 -9.30
N MET A 135 4.06 19.16 -9.98
CA MET A 135 5.37 19.02 -9.36
C MET A 135 6.11 20.36 -9.44
N GLU A 136 5.81 21.24 -8.51
CA GLU A 136 6.75 22.30 -8.15
C GLU A 136 8.03 21.61 -7.63
N ILE A 137 9.06 21.61 -8.47
CA ILE A 137 10.39 21.19 -8.06
C ILE A 137 10.92 22.33 -7.18
N PRO A 138 11.11 22.16 -5.89
CA PRO A 138 11.76 23.18 -5.07
C PRO A 138 13.24 23.15 -5.41
N PHE A 139 13.64 24.01 -6.35
CA PHE A 139 15.01 24.43 -6.49
C PHE A 139 15.15 25.74 -5.70
N ASP A 140 15.76 25.63 -4.52
CA ASP A 140 16.54 26.67 -3.89
C ASP A 140 17.93 26.14 -3.59
#